data_7b2e1128a551d93960a5329f9a911c6a
#
_entry.id   7b2e1128a551d93960a5329f9a911c6a
#
_cell.length_a   1.000
_cell.length_b   1.000
_cell.length_c   1.000
_cell.angle_alpha   90.00
_cell.angle_beta   90.00
_cell.angle_gamma   90.00
#
_symmetry.space_group_name_H-M   'P 1'
#
loop_
_entity.id
_entity.type
_entity.pdbx_description
1 polymer ?
#
loop_
_entity_poly.entity_id
_entity_poly.type
_entity_poly.pdbx_seq_one_letter_code
_entity_poly.pdbx_strand_id
1 'polypeptide(L)' 'MTKHSLSFRGHKYSVSLEAEFWRMFKAMARDHDMTLGQLYWGLEKSCPEGSTMTSHIRTTILNRTIARARAA' A
#
# COMPACT_ATOMS: atom_id res chain seq x y z
N MET A 1 5.05 3.08 14.68
CA MET A 1 4.29 3.28 13.42
C MET A 1 4.04 4.75 13.18
N THR A 2 4.20 5.18 11.95
CA THR A 2 3.96 6.57 11.57
C THR A 2 2.69 6.68 10.75
N LYS A 3 1.88 7.68 11.06
CA LYS A 3 0.65 7.94 10.33
C LYS A 3 0.94 8.84 9.13
N HIS A 4 0.43 8.44 7.98
CA HIS A 4 0.62 9.18 6.73
C HIS A 4 -0.73 9.55 6.13
N SER A 5 -0.79 10.75 5.56
CA SER A 5 -2.00 11.24 4.90
C SER A 5 -1.86 11.11 3.40
N LEU A 6 -2.91 10.62 2.76
CA LEU A 6 -2.98 10.45 1.31
C LEU A 6 -4.27 11.08 0.81
N SER A 7 -4.31 11.42 -0.47
CA SER A 7 -5.56 11.90 -1.07
C SER A 7 -5.72 11.37 -2.49
N PHE A 8 -6.97 11.15 -2.89
CA PHE A 8 -7.30 10.75 -4.25
C PHE A 8 -8.72 11.18 -4.57
N ARG A 9 -8.88 11.90 -5.66
CA ARG A 9 -10.19 12.39 -6.15
C ARG A 9 -10.97 13.15 -5.07
N GLY A 10 -10.28 13.99 -4.31
CA GLY A 10 -10.92 14.80 -3.27
C GLY A 10 -11.16 14.07 -1.96
N HIS A 11 -10.90 12.78 -1.90
CA HIS A 11 -11.01 12.01 -0.66
C HIS A 11 -9.68 11.98 0.05
N LYS A 12 -9.71 12.12 1.36
CA LYS A 12 -8.53 12.05 2.20
C LYS A 12 -8.49 10.73 2.95
N TYR A 13 -7.34 10.11 2.96
CA TYR A 13 -7.12 8.83 3.63
C TYR A 13 -5.97 8.96 4.60
N SER A 14 -5.97 8.10 5.59
CA SER A 14 -4.93 8.05 6.59
C SER A 14 -4.52 6.60 6.77
N VAL A 15 -3.22 6.35 6.75
CA VAL A 15 -2.69 5.00 6.92
C VAL A 15 -1.51 5.03 7.87
N SER A 16 -1.46 4.05 8.78
CA SER A 16 -0.36 3.89 9.71
C SER A 16 0.45 2.66 9.33
N LEU A 17 1.73 2.87 9.03
CA LEU A 17 2.64 1.81 8.62
C LEU A 17 3.99 2.02 9.29
N GLU A 18 4.69 0.93 9.48
CA GLU A 18 6.10 0.98 9.87
C GLU A 18 6.91 1.66 8.74
N ALA A 19 8.01 2.30 9.10
CA ALA A 19 8.82 3.03 8.13
C ALA A 19 9.24 2.15 6.94
N GLU A 20 9.58 0.89 7.20
CA GLU A 20 9.98 -0.06 6.16
C GLU A 20 8.85 -0.33 5.18
N PHE A 21 7.64 -0.55 5.68
CA PHE A 21 6.48 -0.77 4.83
C PHE A 21 6.07 0.49 4.08
N TRP A 22 6.22 1.64 4.70
CA TRP A 22 5.93 2.91 4.03
C TRP A 22 6.87 3.12 2.83
N ARG A 23 8.17 2.85 3.01
CA ARG A 23 9.13 2.94 1.90
C ARG A 23 8.78 1.97 0.78
N MET A 24 8.37 0.75 1.12
CA MET A 24 7.97 -0.26 0.14
C MET A 24 6.68 0.15 -0.59
N PHE A 25 5.76 0.76 0.14
CA PHE A 25 4.52 1.26 -0.44
C PHE A 25 4.81 2.35 -1.48
N LYS A 26 5.68 3.29 -1.14
CA LYS A 26 6.09 4.34 -2.09
C LYS A 26 6.79 3.76 -3.32
N ALA A 27 7.67 2.79 -3.10
CA ALA A 27 8.36 2.13 -4.21
C ALA A 27 7.39 1.40 -5.13
N MET A 28 6.40 0.74 -4.55
CA MET A 28 5.39 0.03 -5.32
C MET A 28 4.56 1.00 -6.19
N ALA A 29 4.17 2.14 -5.64
CA ALA A 29 3.45 3.15 -6.39
C ALA A 29 4.29 3.66 -7.56
N ARG A 30 5.57 3.95 -7.31
CA ARG A 30 6.48 4.41 -8.35
C ARG A 30 6.65 3.35 -9.45
N ASP A 31 6.80 2.08 -9.08
CA ASP A 31 7.00 1.00 -10.03
C ASP A 31 5.78 0.78 -10.92
N HIS A 32 4.59 1.09 -10.42
CA HIS A 32 3.35 1.00 -11.18
C HIS A 32 2.92 2.34 -11.80
N ASP A 33 3.77 3.34 -11.71
CA ASP A 33 3.51 4.68 -12.25
C ASP A 33 2.20 5.25 -11.70
N MET A 34 2.00 5.09 -10.41
CA MET A 34 0.81 5.54 -9.68
C MET A 34 1.17 6.55 -8.61
N THR A 35 0.23 7.43 -8.29
CA THR A 35 0.35 8.23 -7.08
C THR A 35 0.04 7.35 -5.88
N LEU A 36 0.45 7.80 -4.68
CA LEU A 36 0.17 7.07 -3.46
C LEU A 36 -1.34 6.92 -3.23
N GLY A 37 -2.08 7.99 -3.53
CA GLY A 37 -3.54 7.95 -3.40
C GLY A 37 -4.19 6.96 -4.34
N GLN A 38 -3.72 6.89 -5.60
CA GLN A 38 -4.22 5.91 -6.55
C GLN A 38 -3.98 4.48 -6.08
N LEU A 39 -2.78 4.22 -5.58
CA LEU A 39 -2.45 2.88 -5.09
C LEU A 39 -3.31 2.51 -3.89
N TYR A 40 -3.46 3.44 -2.95
CA TYR A 40 -4.31 3.21 -1.77
C TYR A 40 -5.75 2.90 -2.19
N TRP A 41 -6.29 3.70 -3.09
CA TRP A 41 -7.67 3.53 -3.56
C TRP A 41 -7.88 2.16 -4.22
N GLY A 42 -6.92 1.74 -5.06
CA GLY A 42 -6.99 0.43 -5.68
C GLY A 42 -6.94 -0.71 -4.67
N LEU A 43 -6.07 -0.59 -3.67
CA LEU A 43 -5.96 -1.59 -2.62
C LEU A 43 -7.20 -1.62 -1.72
N GLU A 44 -7.82 -0.47 -1.48
CA GLU A 44 -9.06 -0.41 -0.71
C GLU A 44 -10.15 -1.24 -1.37
N LYS A 45 -10.25 -1.15 -2.69
CA LYS A 45 -11.24 -1.92 -3.45
C LYS A 45 -11.01 -3.42 -3.37
N SER A 46 -9.78 -3.85 -3.25
CA SER A 46 -9.42 -5.27 -3.19
C SER A 46 -9.26 -5.78 -1.75
N CYS A 47 -9.47 -4.91 -0.77
CA CYS A 47 -9.31 -5.28 0.63
C CYS A 47 -10.38 -6.31 1.03
N PRO A 48 -9.97 -7.49 1.54
CA PRO A 48 -10.94 -8.50 1.95
C PRO A 48 -11.82 -7.98 3.08
N GLU A 49 -13.07 -8.39 3.07
CA GLU A 49 -13.99 -8.06 4.13
C GLU A 49 -13.48 -8.60 5.46
N GLY A 50 -13.53 -7.76 6.50
CA GLY A 50 -13.01 -8.13 7.81
C GLY A 50 -11.54 -7.83 8.02
N SER A 51 -10.81 -7.42 6.98
CA SER A 51 -9.41 -7.04 7.09
C SER A 51 -9.26 -5.53 7.20
N THR A 52 -8.21 -5.08 7.91
CA THR A 52 -7.90 -3.65 7.95
C THR A 52 -7.06 -3.29 6.73
N MET A 53 -7.08 -2.00 6.35
CA MET A 53 -6.23 -1.53 5.26
C MET A 53 -4.75 -1.71 5.58
N THR A 54 -4.34 -1.46 6.82
CA THR A 54 -2.95 -1.66 7.24
C THR A 54 -2.51 -3.10 7.01
N SER A 55 -3.34 -4.06 7.42
CA SER A 55 -3.05 -5.47 7.22
C SER A 55 -2.99 -5.83 5.74
N HIS A 56 -3.95 -5.33 4.96
CA HIS A 56 -4.01 -5.60 3.52
C HIS A 56 -2.79 -5.05 2.79
N ILE A 57 -2.37 -3.83 3.13
CA ILE A 57 -1.18 -3.22 2.53
C ILE A 57 0.07 -4.03 2.86
N ARG A 58 0.25 -4.42 4.12
CA ARG A 58 1.40 -5.23 4.53
C ARG A 58 1.44 -6.55 3.78
N THR A 59 0.31 -7.23 3.70
CA THR A 59 0.21 -8.52 3.01
C THR A 59 0.51 -8.38 1.52
N THR A 60 -0.02 -7.34 0.88
CA THR A 60 0.22 -7.08 -0.53
C THR A 60 1.70 -6.84 -0.79
N ILE A 61 2.35 -6.01 0.04
CA ILE A 61 3.77 -5.72 -0.09
C ILE A 61 4.60 -6.99 0.12
N LEU A 62 4.26 -7.77 1.14
CA LEU A 62 4.99 -9.00 1.44
C LEU A 62 4.89 -9.99 0.28
N ASN A 63 3.69 -10.20 -0.25
CA ASN A 63 3.48 -11.12 -1.37
C ASN A 63 4.25 -10.66 -2.61
N ARG A 64 4.26 -9.37 -2.89
CA ARG A 64 5.03 -8.81 -3.99
C ARG A 64 6.53 -9.05 -3.81
N THR A 65 7.03 -8.84 -2.60
CA THR A 65 8.45 -9.04 -2.28
C THR A 65 8.84 -10.49 -2.44
N ILE A 66 8.02 -11.41 -1.97
CA ILE A 66 8.26 -12.85 -2.11
C ILE A 66 8.28 -13.25 -3.58
N ALA A 67 7.31 -12.78 -4.36
CA ALA A 67 7.22 -13.09 -5.78
C ALA A 67 8.46 -12.60 -6.54
N ARG A 68 8.96 -11.41 -6.23
CA ARG A 68 10.16 -10.86 -6.85
C ARG A 68 11.42 -11.64 -6.45
N ALA A 69 11.49 -12.07 -5.21
CA ALA A 69 12.61 -12.88 -4.75
C ALA A 69 12.66 -14.24 -5.47
N ARG A 70 11.50 -14.83 -5.73
CA ARG A 70 11.43 -16.11 -6.45
C ARG A 70 11.74 -15.98 -7.94
N ALA A 71 11.50 -14.80 -8.50
CA ALA A 71 11.76 -14.54 -9.91
C ALA A 71 13.23 -14.21 -10.20
N ALA A 72 13.99 -13.91 -9.17
CA ALA A 72 15.41 -13.52 -9.29
C ALA A 72 16.33 -14.71 -9.51
#